data_d2c07b9d4068cbc360a40f0189827e93
#
_entry.id   d2c07b9d4068cbc360a40f0189827e93
#
_cell.length_a   1.000
_cell.length_b   1.000
_cell.length_c   1.000
_cell.angle_alpha   90.00
_cell.angle_beta   90.00
_cell.angle_gamma   90.00
#
_symmetry.space_group_name_H-M   'P 1'
#
loop_
_entity.id
_entity.type
_entity.pdbx_description
1 polymer ?
#
loop_
_entity_poly.entity_id
_entity_poly.type
_entity_poly.pdbx_seq_one_letter_code
_entity_poly.pdbx_strand_id
1 'polypeptide(L)'
;MFNVWVDYPSYEEELEIVKKTTSDEATKLDVILTADQIIAYQELIRRIPVADNVLEYAVSLVNKTRVKNEKATELTHKYITWGAGPRASQYLIVGAKCYAALHGKYSPDIEDVKAI
;
A
#
# COMPACT_ATOMS: atom_id res chain seq x y z
N MET A 1 -4.01 2.84 1.56
CA MET A 1 -4.41 2.59 0.16
C MET A 1 -3.19 2.77 -0.70
N PHE A 2 -2.94 1.82 -1.60
CA PHE A 2 -1.84 1.90 -2.56
C PHE A 2 -2.33 2.54 -3.85
N ASN A 3 -1.48 3.34 -4.49
CA ASN A 3 -1.74 3.87 -5.82
C ASN A 3 -1.18 2.86 -6.83
N VAL A 4 -2.05 2.18 -7.55
CA VAL A 4 -1.67 1.23 -8.59
C VAL A 4 -1.90 1.88 -9.94
N TRP A 5 -0.83 2.08 -10.68
CA TRP A 5 -0.92 2.60 -12.04
C TRP A 5 -1.37 1.47 -12.97
N VAL A 6 -2.44 1.71 -13.71
CA VAL A 6 -2.93 0.81 -14.76
C VAL A 6 -3.02 1.62 -16.05
N ASP A 7 -2.24 1.22 -17.04
CA ASP A 7 -2.25 1.85 -18.36
C ASP A 7 -3.16 1.09 -19.34
N TYR A 8 -3.34 1.64 -20.53
CA TYR A 8 -4.07 0.97 -21.58
C TYR A 8 -3.30 -0.27 -22.05
N PRO A 9 -4.02 -1.38 -22.40
CA PRO A 9 -3.39 -2.57 -22.96
C PRO A 9 -2.78 -2.26 -24.33
N SER A 10 -1.80 -3.05 -24.76
CA SER A 10 -1.31 -3.05 -26.12
C SER A 10 -2.39 -3.58 -27.09
N TYR A 11 -2.21 -3.36 -28.39
CA TYR A 11 -3.16 -3.85 -29.40
C TYR A 11 -3.36 -5.37 -29.32
N GLU A 12 -2.30 -6.12 -29.11
CA GLU A 12 -2.33 -7.58 -28.99
C GLU A 12 -3.10 -8.03 -27.75
N GLU A 13 -2.86 -7.37 -26.62
CA GLU A 13 -3.56 -7.63 -25.36
C GLU A 13 -5.05 -7.28 -25.46
N GLU A 14 -5.38 -6.13 -26.08
CA GLU A 14 -6.76 -5.72 -26.29
C GLU A 14 -7.50 -6.71 -27.20
N LEU A 15 -6.86 -7.19 -28.26
CA LEU A 15 -7.41 -8.20 -29.14
C LEU A 15 -7.70 -9.52 -28.38
N GLU A 16 -6.80 -9.91 -27.47
CA GLU A 16 -6.99 -11.10 -26.63
C GLU A 16 -8.14 -10.90 -25.64
N ILE A 17 -8.24 -9.73 -25.01
CA ILE A 17 -9.34 -9.36 -24.11
C ILE A 17 -10.67 -9.46 -24.86
N VAL A 18 -10.77 -8.86 -26.05
CA VAL A 18 -12.00 -8.91 -26.85
C VAL A 18 -12.38 -10.33 -27.20
N LYS A 19 -11.45 -11.17 -27.65
CA LYS A 19 -11.72 -12.58 -27.97
C LYS A 19 -12.25 -13.35 -26.76
N LYS A 20 -11.65 -13.15 -25.58
CA LYS A 20 -12.04 -13.86 -24.35
C LYS A 20 -13.36 -13.38 -23.78
N THR A 21 -13.62 -12.06 -23.84
CA THR A 21 -14.80 -11.48 -23.20
C THR A 21 -16.06 -11.48 -24.07
N THR A 22 -15.91 -11.68 -25.38
CA THR A 22 -17.04 -11.77 -26.32
C THR A 22 -17.40 -13.21 -26.72
N SER A 23 -16.63 -14.20 -26.25
CA SER A 23 -16.97 -15.62 -26.41
C SER A 23 -17.97 -16.07 -25.35
N ASP A 24 -18.71 -17.13 -25.63
CA ASP A 24 -19.64 -17.75 -24.67
C ASP A 24 -18.93 -18.64 -23.62
N GLU A 25 -17.60 -18.63 -23.61
CA GLU A 25 -16.78 -19.35 -22.64
C GLU A 25 -16.64 -18.57 -21.33
N ALA A 26 -17.36 -19.00 -20.30
CA ALA A 26 -17.18 -18.49 -18.95
C ALA A 26 -15.86 -19.03 -18.37
N THR A 27 -14.90 -18.15 -18.11
CA THR A 27 -13.69 -18.51 -17.39
C THR A 27 -14.03 -18.94 -15.97
N LYS A 28 -13.78 -20.20 -15.62
CA LYS A 28 -13.91 -20.68 -14.23
C LYS A 28 -12.71 -20.19 -13.43
N LEU A 29 -12.97 -19.43 -12.38
CA LEU A 29 -11.94 -19.00 -11.43
C LEU A 29 -12.00 -19.91 -10.20
N ASP A 30 -10.83 -20.41 -9.79
CA ASP A 30 -10.69 -21.14 -8.55
C ASP A 30 -10.66 -20.18 -7.37
N VAL A 31 -11.31 -20.57 -6.28
CA VAL A 31 -11.28 -19.81 -5.03
C VAL A 31 -9.96 -20.06 -4.33
N ILE A 32 -9.06 -19.06 -4.33
CA ILE A 32 -7.76 -19.14 -3.67
C ILE A 32 -7.88 -18.84 -2.17
N LEU A 33 -8.72 -17.88 -1.81
CA LEU A 33 -8.96 -17.46 -0.42
C LEU A 33 -10.46 -17.37 -0.15
N THR A 34 -10.89 -17.87 0.99
CA THR A 34 -12.25 -17.68 1.48
C THR A 34 -12.40 -16.30 2.17
N ALA A 35 -13.64 -15.82 2.32
CA ALA A 35 -13.93 -14.58 3.05
C ALA A 35 -13.40 -14.64 4.49
N ASP A 36 -13.57 -15.77 5.17
CA ASP A 36 -13.10 -15.96 6.55
C ASP A 36 -11.58 -15.90 6.65
N GLN A 37 -10.87 -16.45 5.67
CA GLN A 37 -9.40 -16.35 5.62
C GLN A 37 -8.95 -14.90 5.42
N ILE A 38 -9.63 -14.14 4.57
CA ILE A 38 -9.32 -12.71 4.37
C ILE A 38 -9.50 -11.93 5.68
N ILE A 39 -10.60 -12.16 6.40
CA ILE A 39 -10.87 -11.52 7.69
C ILE A 39 -9.79 -11.90 8.71
N ALA A 40 -9.43 -13.18 8.79
CA ALA A 40 -8.40 -13.67 9.70
C ALA A 40 -7.03 -13.02 9.40
N TYR A 41 -6.65 -12.86 8.13
CA TYR A 41 -5.42 -12.15 7.74
C TYR A 41 -5.46 -10.66 8.11
N GLN A 42 -6.60 -9.99 7.94
CA GLN A 42 -6.75 -8.58 8.36
C GLN A 42 -6.55 -8.42 9.87
N GLU A 43 -7.08 -9.34 10.68
CA GLU A 43 -6.86 -9.35 12.12
C GLU A 43 -5.42 -9.65 12.49
N LEU A 44 -4.79 -10.62 11.82
CA LEU A 44 -3.39 -10.98 12.02
C LEU A 44 -2.48 -9.78 11.80
N ILE A 45 -2.64 -9.06 10.68
CA ILE A 45 -1.84 -7.87 10.38
C ILE A 45 -1.96 -6.81 11.48
N ARG A 46 -3.14 -6.60 12.04
CA ARG A 46 -3.33 -5.65 13.14
C ARG A 46 -2.56 -6.03 14.40
N ARG A 47 -2.39 -7.31 14.67
CA ARG A 47 -1.68 -7.84 15.85
C ARG A 47 -0.16 -7.78 15.74
N ILE A 48 0.41 -7.61 14.55
CA ILE A 48 1.86 -7.51 14.36
C ILE A 48 2.39 -6.33 15.18
N PRO A 49 3.37 -6.52 16.08
CA PRO A 49 3.96 -5.44 16.86
C PRO A 49 4.78 -4.51 15.97
N VAL A 50 4.94 -3.27 16.38
CA VAL A 50 5.78 -2.27 15.70
C VAL A 50 6.59 -1.55 16.77
N ALA A 51 7.88 -1.41 16.54
CA ALA A 51 8.76 -0.67 17.43
C ALA A 51 8.52 0.85 17.32
N ASP A 52 8.69 1.59 18.43
CA ASP A 52 8.41 3.02 18.51
C ASP A 52 9.20 3.84 17.48
N ASN A 53 10.46 3.50 17.24
CA ASN A 53 11.30 4.18 16.24
C ASN A 53 10.73 4.06 14.80
N VAL A 54 10.03 2.99 14.47
CA VAL A 54 9.37 2.79 13.17
C VAL A 54 8.12 3.64 13.09
N LEU A 55 7.34 3.72 14.18
CA LEU A 55 6.18 4.61 14.29
C LEU A 55 6.60 6.08 14.13
N GLU A 56 7.64 6.50 14.86
CA GLU A 56 8.20 7.85 14.79
C GLU A 56 8.70 8.20 13.39
N TYR A 57 9.36 7.24 12.71
CA TYR A 57 9.81 7.42 11.34
C TYR A 57 8.64 7.70 10.39
N ALA A 58 7.59 6.88 10.42
CA ALA A 58 6.42 7.03 9.55
C ALA A 58 5.70 8.37 9.82
N VAL A 59 5.53 8.75 11.09
CA VAL A 59 4.92 10.03 11.48
C VAL A 59 5.80 11.20 11.03
N SER A 60 7.12 11.12 11.22
CA SER A 60 8.07 12.15 10.79
C SER A 60 8.05 12.35 9.28
N LEU A 61 8.02 11.23 8.51
CA LEU A 61 7.94 11.27 7.05
C LEU A 61 6.69 12.03 6.59
N VAL A 62 5.52 11.70 7.14
CA VAL A 62 4.26 12.35 6.81
C VAL A 62 4.27 13.84 7.24
N ASN A 63 4.82 14.16 8.41
CA ASN A 63 4.91 15.53 8.86
C ASN A 63 5.77 16.42 7.95
N LYS A 64 6.85 15.87 7.38
CA LYS A 64 7.70 16.58 6.41
C LYS A 64 6.98 16.97 5.13
N THR A 65 5.87 16.33 4.78
CA THR A 65 5.05 16.72 3.62
C THR A 65 4.15 17.93 3.87
N ARG A 66 3.99 18.35 5.13
CA ARG A 66 3.08 19.44 5.51
C ARG A 66 3.78 20.80 5.43
N VAL A 67 3.37 21.62 4.49
CA VAL A 67 4.00 22.94 4.17
C VAL A 67 4.10 23.86 5.38
N LYS A 68 3.14 23.82 6.31
CA LYS A 68 3.11 24.64 7.52
C LYS A 68 3.93 24.05 8.69
N ASN A 69 4.56 22.89 8.51
CA ASN A 69 5.34 22.26 9.57
C ASN A 69 6.79 22.78 9.54
N GLU A 70 7.35 23.09 10.70
CA GLU A 70 8.74 23.56 10.86
C GLU A 70 9.78 22.57 10.32
N LYS A 71 9.42 21.27 10.24
CA LYS A 71 10.27 20.20 9.70
C LYS A 71 10.05 19.95 8.20
N ALA A 72 9.24 20.80 7.53
CA ALA A 72 9.03 20.71 6.09
C ALA A 72 10.35 20.93 5.34
N THR A 73 10.56 20.16 4.26
CA THR A 73 11.77 20.28 3.44
C THR A 73 11.59 21.36 2.37
N GLU A 74 12.68 21.82 1.78
CA GLU A 74 12.63 22.75 0.63
C GLU A 74 11.82 22.17 -0.55
N LEU A 75 11.94 20.87 -0.78
CA LEU A 75 11.15 20.17 -1.80
C LEU A 75 9.66 20.23 -1.50
N THR A 76 9.29 20.11 -0.23
CA THR A 76 7.90 20.24 0.23
C THR A 76 7.36 21.62 -0.11
N HIS A 77 8.08 22.68 0.23
CA HIS A 77 7.67 24.05 -0.09
C HIS A 77 7.58 24.34 -1.57
N LYS A 78 8.44 23.68 -2.36
CA LYS A 78 8.50 23.90 -3.82
C LYS A 78 7.41 23.17 -4.61
N TYR A 79 7.06 21.95 -4.19
CA TYR A 79 6.26 21.03 -5.02
C TYR A 79 4.95 20.59 -4.38
N ILE A 80 4.74 20.80 -3.07
CA ILE A 80 3.56 20.31 -2.37
C ILE A 80 2.66 21.47 -1.97
N THR A 81 1.43 21.46 -2.42
CA THR A 81 0.40 22.43 -2.01
C THR A 81 -0.27 22.01 -0.71
N TRP A 82 -0.55 20.72 -0.56
CA TRP A 82 -1.21 20.13 0.61
C TRP A 82 -0.47 18.89 1.08
N GLY A 83 -0.04 18.91 2.34
CA GLY A 83 0.62 17.77 2.97
C GLY A 83 -0.36 16.66 3.34
N ALA A 84 0.19 15.47 3.55
CA ALA A 84 -0.58 14.29 3.94
C ALA A 84 -1.14 14.40 5.37
N GLY A 85 -2.36 13.90 5.56
CA GLY A 85 -3.03 13.86 6.86
C GLY A 85 -2.57 12.66 7.72
N PRO A 86 -3.06 12.56 8.99
CA PRO A 86 -2.68 11.49 9.92
C PRO A 86 -2.97 10.07 9.38
N ARG A 87 -3.99 9.93 8.51
CA ARG A 87 -4.34 8.66 7.88
C ARG A 87 -3.20 8.09 7.02
N ALA A 88 -2.35 8.95 6.45
CA ALA A 88 -1.17 8.50 5.71
C ALA A 88 -0.19 7.77 6.62
N SER A 89 0.10 8.29 7.83
CA SER A 89 0.95 7.59 8.81
C SER A 89 0.37 6.24 9.21
N GLN A 90 -0.96 6.17 9.41
CA GLN A 90 -1.64 4.92 9.72
C GLN A 90 -1.48 3.88 8.60
N TYR A 91 -1.67 4.30 7.35
CA TYR A 91 -1.56 3.41 6.19
C TYR A 91 -0.12 2.98 5.91
N LEU A 92 0.88 3.85 6.13
CA LEU A 92 2.29 3.46 6.06
C LEU A 92 2.60 2.34 7.04
N ILE A 93 2.14 2.44 8.29
CA ILE A 93 2.38 1.40 9.29
C ILE A 93 1.62 0.11 8.96
N VAL A 94 0.35 0.18 8.55
CA VAL A 94 -0.40 -1.01 8.16
C VAL A 94 0.22 -1.66 6.92
N GLY A 95 0.63 -0.86 5.94
CA GLY A 95 1.33 -1.35 4.76
C GLY A 95 2.66 -2.03 5.11
N ALA A 96 3.48 -1.40 5.96
CA ALA A 96 4.74 -1.98 6.43
C ALA A 96 4.55 -3.30 7.18
N LYS A 97 3.50 -3.43 8.01
CA LYS A 97 3.13 -4.70 8.63
C LYS A 97 2.80 -5.79 7.60
N CYS A 98 2.02 -5.44 6.57
CA CYS A 98 1.70 -6.37 5.48
C CYS A 98 2.97 -6.77 4.73
N TYR A 99 3.81 -5.80 4.39
CA TYR A 99 5.07 -6.06 3.67
C TYR A 99 6.00 -6.96 4.47
N ALA A 100 6.21 -6.66 5.75
CA ALA A 100 7.01 -7.49 6.65
C ALA A 100 6.48 -8.92 6.75
N ALA A 101 5.15 -9.10 6.93
CA ALA A 101 4.53 -10.41 7.00
C ALA A 101 4.73 -11.23 5.72
N LEU A 102 4.59 -10.62 4.54
CA LEU A 102 4.81 -11.26 3.25
C LEU A 102 6.27 -11.70 3.05
N HIS A 103 7.22 -11.04 3.73
CA HIS A 103 8.64 -11.38 3.72
C HIS A 103 9.07 -12.24 4.93
N GLY A 104 8.13 -12.81 5.68
CA GLY A 104 8.40 -13.69 6.80
C GLY A 104 8.96 -13.01 8.05
N LYS A 105 8.81 -11.70 8.17
CA LYS A 105 9.23 -10.94 9.36
C LYS A 105 8.11 -10.89 10.40
N TYR A 106 8.46 -10.92 11.67
CA TYR A 106 7.50 -10.81 12.79
C TYR A 106 7.17 -9.37 13.20
N SER A 107 7.96 -8.41 12.73
CA SER A 107 7.78 -6.98 12.99
C SER A 107 8.36 -6.18 11.82
N PRO A 108 7.72 -5.09 11.40
CA PRO A 108 8.27 -4.21 10.37
C PRO A 108 9.45 -3.40 10.91
N ASP A 109 10.37 -3.04 10.01
CA ASP A 109 11.42 -2.07 10.23
C ASP A 109 11.25 -0.83 9.33
N ILE A 110 12.22 0.11 9.37
CA ILE A 110 12.18 1.33 8.57
C ILE A 110 12.23 1.03 7.07
N GLU A 111 12.95 -0.01 6.65
CA GLU A 111 13.04 -0.37 5.24
C GLU A 111 11.69 -0.88 4.70
N ASP A 112 10.91 -1.56 5.55
CA ASP A 112 9.55 -1.97 5.18
C ASP A 112 8.61 -0.76 5.01
N VAL A 113 8.80 0.31 5.79
CA VAL A 113 8.05 1.58 5.59
C VAL A 113 8.47 2.28 4.30
N LYS A 114 9.74 2.21 3.92
CA LYS A 114 10.23 2.80 2.66
C LYS A 114 9.78 2.04 1.42
N ALA A 115 9.51 0.75 1.55
CA ALA A 115 9.06 -0.11 0.46
C ALA A 115 7.59 0.10 0.07
N ILE A 116 6.82 0.80 0.92
CA ILE A 116 5.40 1.11 0.72
C ILE A 116 5.23 2.50 0.10
#